data_876fd1d66e5bd6e8149a89bafe1fdb45
#
_entry.id   876fd1d66e5bd6e8149a89bafe1fdb45
#
_cell.length_a   1.000
_cell.length_b   1.000
_cell.length_c   1.000
_cell.angle_alpha   90.00
_cell.angle_beta   90.00
_cell.angle_gamma   90.00
#
_symmetry.space_group_name_H-M   'P 1'
#
loop_
_entity.id
_entity.type
_entity.pdbx_description
1 polymer ?
#
loop_
_entity_poly.entity_id
_entity_poly.type
_entity_poly.pdbx_seq_one_letter_code
_entity_poly.pdbx_strand_id
1 'polypeptide(L)'
;MTRTEVIDSLSTRTGLEKKEVKDFLDHLTALVDAEMRAGGEVPLKGLGKFKVQHRKARVGRNPLTGAELQIPAKTVAKFTLAKALKDLVK
;
A
#
# COMPACT_ATOMS: atom_id res chain seq x y z
N MET A 1 -2.76 -7.16 -16.11
CA MET A 1 -3.71 -8.05 -15.44
C MET A 1 -4.82 -7.22 -14.81
N THR A 2 -6.06 -7.57 -15.08
CA THR A 2 -7.21 -6.87 -14.49
C THR A 2 -7.59 -7.51 -13.16
N ARG A 3 -8.45 -6.83 -12.38
CA ARG A 3 -8.96 -7.38 -11.13
C ARG A 3 -9.67 -8.74 -11.34
N THR A 4 -10.44 -8.85 -12.41
CA THR A 4 -11.14 -10.09 -12.76
C THR A 4 -10.15 -11.23 -12.99
N GLU A 5 -9.07 -10.97 -13.70
CA GLU A 5 -8.02 -11.96 -13.93
C GLU A 5 -7.32 -12.38 -12.65
N VAL A 6 -7.09 -11.44 -11.72
CA VAL A 6 -6.52 -11.75 -10.40
C VAL A 6 -7.44 -12.70 -9.64
N ILE A 7 -8.73 -12.40 -9.61
CA ILE A 7 -9.73 -13.23 -8.94
C ILE A 7 -9.77 -14.64 -9.55
N ASP A 8 -9.78 -14.74 -10.88
CA ASP A 8 -9.79 -16.03 -11.58
C ASP A 8 -8.55 -16.86 -11.26
N SER A 9 -7.39 -16.23 -11.30
CA SER A 9 -6.11 -16.89 -11.02
C SER A 9 -6.04 -17.40 -9.58
N LEU A 10 -6.46 -16.59 -8.62
CA LEU A 10 -6.47 -16.98 -7.21
C LEU A 10 -7.51 -18.08 -6.95
N SER A 11 -8.66 -18.02 -7.60
CA SER A 11 -9.67 -19.06 -7.51
C SER A 11 -9.11 -20.42 -7.95
N THR A 12 -8.40 -20.43 -9.07
CA THR A 12 -7.76 -21.65 -9.58
C THR A 12 -6.69 -22.19 -8.64
N ARG A 13 -5.86 -21.29 -8.09
CA ARG A 13 -4.75 -21.70 -7.20
C ARG A 13 -5.21 -22.20 -5.84
N THR A 14 -6.29 -21.62 -5.31
CA THR A 14 -6.76 -21.92 -3.95
C THR A 14 -7.87 -22.95 -3.89
N GLY A 15 -8.54 -23.20 -5.02
CA GLY A 15 -9.73 -24.05 -5.04
C GLY A 15 -10.99 -23.37 -4.50
N LEU A 16 -10.90 -22.09 -4.14
CA LEU A 16 -12.04 -21.32 -3.69
C LEU A 16 -12.87 -20.79 -4.87
N GLU A 17 -14.15 -20.53 -4.63
CA GLU A 17 -14.99 -19.91 -5.64
C GLU A 17 -14.58 -18.46 -5.86
N LYS A 18 -14.84 -17.95 -7.07
CA LYS A 18 -14.52 -16.55 -7.41
C LYS A 18 -15.17 -15.56 -6.45
N LYS A 19 -16.40 -15.84 -6.03
CA LYS A 19 -17.11 -15.01 -5.06
C LYS A 19 -16.38 -14.96 -3.72
N GLU A 20 -15.87 -16.11 -3.26
CA GLU A 20 -15.12 -16.19 -2.00
C GLU A 20 -13.79 -15.43 -2.09
N VAL A 21 -13.11 -15.54 -3.23
CA VAL A 21 -11.86 -14.81 -3.46
C VAL A 21 -12.12 -13.30 -3.47
N LYS A 22 -13.18 -12.88 -4.15
CA LYS A 22 -13.54 -11.46 -4.19
C LYS A 22 -13.84 -10.92 -2.80
N ASP A 23 -14.65 -11.65 -2.03
CA ASP A 23 -15.00 -11.26 -0.67
C ASP A 23 -13.75 -11.18 0.21
N PHE A 24 -12.84 -12.14 0.07
CA PHE A 24 -11.58 -12.15 0.81
C PHE A 24 -10.75 -10.92 0.48
N LEU A 25 -10.61 -10.56 -0.78
CA LEU A 25 -9.86 -9.38 -1.20
C LEU A 25 -10.49 -8.09 -0.68
N ASP A 26 -11.81 -8.02 -0.66
CA ASP A 26 -12.53 -6.86 -0.12
C ASP A 26 -12.28 -6.73 1.38
N HIS A 27 -12.28 -7.85 2.12
CA HIS A 27 -11.96 -7.85 3.55
C HIS A 27 -10.51 -7.46 3.80
N LEU A 28 -9.59 -7.92 2.97
CA LEU A 28 -8.18 -7.54 3.07
C LEU A 28 -8.02 -6.04 2.88
N THR A 29 -8.69 -5.48 1.89
CA THR A 29 -8.66 -4.04 1.63
C THR A 29 -9.21 -3.26 2.83
N ALA A 30 -10.32 -3.72 3.41
CA ALA A 30 -10.91 -3.08 4.59
C ALA A 30 -9.97 -3.15 5.80
N LEU A 31 -9.27 -4.28 5.98
CA LEU A 31 -8.30 -4.43 7.05
C LEU A 31 -7.14 -3.44 6.89
N VAL A 32 -6.59 -3.34 5.68
CA VAL A 32 -5.50 -2.40 5.40
C VAL A 32 -5.96 -0.97 5.64
N ASP A 33 -7.16 -0.62 5.19
CA ASP A 33 -7.71 0.73 5.39
C ASP A 33 -7.83 1.06 6.88
N ALA A 34 -8.38 0.15 7.68
CA ALA A 34 -8.53 0.35 9.11
C ALA A 34 -7.19 0.51 9.82
N GLU A 35 -6.21 -0.32 9.47
CA GLU A 35 -4.88 -0.25 10.07
C GLU A 35 -4.16 1.04 9.69
N MET A 36 -4.30 1.48 8.44
CA MET A 36 -3.67 2.74 8.00
C MET A 36 -4.28 3.94 8.73
N ARG A 37 -5.60 3.94 8.96
CA ARG A 37 -6.26 5.00 9.71
C ARG A 37 -5.83 5.03 11.17
N ALA A 38 -5.54 3.87 11.74
CA ALA A 38 -5.06 3.75 13.13
C ALA A 38 -3.56 4.05 13.27
N GLY A 39 -2.85 4.26 12.16
CA GLY A 39 -1.41 4.50 12.18
C GLY A 39 -0.57 3.23 12.36
N GLY A 40 -1.15 2.07 12.10
CA GLY A 40 -0.48 0.77 12.23
C GLY A 40 0.22 0.31 10.96
N GLU A 41 0.58 -0.96 10.93
CA GLU A 41 1.24 -1.59 9.80
C GLU A 41 0.53 -2.89 9.45
N VAL A 42 0.56 -3.25 8.16
CA VAL A 42 0.06 -4.54 7.68
C VAL A 42 1.17 -5.23 6.89
N PRO A 43 1.88 -6.17 7.52
CA PRO A 43 2.91 -6.95 6.81
C PRO A 43 2.26 -8.07 6.02
N LEU A 44 2.68 -8.22 4.75
CA LEU A 44 2.27 -9.31 3.89
C LEU A 44 3.52 -10.07 3.46
N LYS A 45 3.77 -11.20 4.10
CA LYS A 45 4.97 -12.00 3.84
C LYS A 45 5.10 -12.33 2.35
N GLY A 46 6.26 -12.06 1.80
CA GLY A 46 6.54 -12.32 0.40
C GLY A 46 6.06 -11.26 -0.57
N LEU A 47 5.22 -10.31 -0.13
CA LEU A 47 4.70 -9.24 -0.97
C LEU A 47 5.25 -7.89 -0.59
N GLY A 48 5.13 -7.53 0.67
CA GLY A 48 5.55 -6.23 1.14
C GLY A 48 4.87 -5.86 2.43
N LYS A 49 4.86 -4.57 2.72
CA LYS A 49 4.32 -4.06 3.97
C LYS A 49 3.66 -2.72 3.76
N PHE A 50 2.43 -2.58 4.23
CA PHE A 50 1.75 -1.29 4.32
C PHE A 50 2.12 -0.64 5.63
N LYS A 51 2.48 0.63 5.60
CA LYS A 51 2.81 1.39 6.79
C LYS A 51 2.40 2.85 6.63
N VAL A 52 2.28 3.53 7.77
CA VAL A 52 2.03 4.96 7.80
C VAL A 52 3.34 5.67 8.09
N GLN A 53 3.67 6.66 7.31
CA GLN A 53 4.85 7.49 7.51
C GLN A 53 4.42 8.90 7.89
N HIS A 54 4.97 9.38 8.99
CA HIS A 54 4.74 10.75 9.45
C HIS A 54 5.89 11.62 8.97
N ARG A 55 5.56 12.65 8.21
CA ARG A 55 6.54 13.63 7.76
C ARG A 55 6.38 14.89 8.59
N LYS A 56 7.48 15.35 9.18
CA LYS A 56 7.49 16.58 9.97
C LYS A 56 7.31 17.80 9.06
N ALA A 57 6.75 18.87 9.62
CA ALA A 57 6.73 20.15 8.94
C ALA A 57 8.17 20.58 8.65
N ARG A 58 8.37 21.17 7.50
CA ARG A 58 9.69 21.65 7.09
C ARG A 58 9.57 22.93 6.28
N VAL A 59 10.67 23.66 6.18
CA VAL A 59 10.77 24.84 5.31
C VAL A 59 11.43 24.41 4.00
N GLY A 60 10.74 24.66 2.89
CA GLY A 60 11.29 24.45 1.56
C GLY A 60 11.46 25.77 0.84
N ARG A 61 11.95 25.73 -0.37
CA ARG A 61 12.09 26.92 -1.23
C ARG A 61 11.39 26.72 -2.56
N ASN A 62 10.74 27.78 -3.00
CA ASN A 62 10.16 27.81 -4.34
C ASN A 62 11.31 27.92 -5.37
N PRO A 63 11.49 26.96 -6.27
CA PRO A 63 12.58 26.98 -7.23
C PRO A 63 12.49 28.15 -8.24
N LEU A 64 11.31 28.72 -8.43
CA LEU A 64 11.11 29.83 -9.37
C LEU A 64 11.40 31.19 -8.74
N THR A 65 11.03 31.40 -7.48
CA THR A 65 11.14 32.71 -6.83
C THR A 65 12.19 32.74 -5.74
N GLY A 66 12.66 31.58 -5.26
CA GLY A 66 13.56 31.48 -4.14
C GLY A 66 12.91 31.78 -2.80
N ALA A 67 11.59 32.03 -2.77
CA ALA A 67 10.86 32.31 -1.54
C ALA A 67 10.75 31.09 -0.67
N GLU A 68 10.75 31.27 0.64
CA GLU A 68 10.55 30.19 1.59
C GLU A 68 9.08 29.73 1.57
N LEU A 69 8.90 28.41 1.57
CA LEU A 69 7.59 27.79 1.65
C LEU A 69 7.53 26.92 2.89
N GLN A 70 6.45 27.05 3.66
CA GLN A 70 6.22 26.15 4.77
C GLN A 70 5.48 24.92 4.27
N ILE A 71 6.10 23.75 4.43
CA ILE A 71 5.50 22.48 4.11
C ILE A 71 4.96 21.88 5.40
N PRO A 72 3.62 21.77 5.55
CA PRO A 72 3.04 21.29 6.79
C PRO A 72 3.36 19.82 7.07
N ALA A 73 3.27 19.42 8.32
CA ALA A 73 3.39 18.03 8.70
C ALA A 73 2.34 17.19 7.98
N LYS A 74 2.72 16.00 7.55
CA LYS A 74 1.87 15.16 6.73
C LYS A 74 1.97 13.70 7.15
N THR A 75 0.83 13.02 7.15
CA THR A 75 0.77 11.58 7.37
C THR A 75 0.44 10.93 6.03
N VAL A 76 1.28 10.03 5.57
CA VAL A 76 1.09 9.34 4.29
C VAL A 76 1.12 7.84 4.46
N ALA A 77 0.25 7.15 3.74
CA ALA A 77 0.28 5.69 3.65
C ALA A 77 1.33 5.29 2.61
N LYS A 78 2.12 4.29 2.92
CA LYS A 78 3.19 3.82 2.04
C LYS A 78 3.21 2.31 1.97
N PHE A 79 3.41 1.78 0.78
CA PHE A 79 3.62 0.35 0.56
C PHE A 79 5.07 0.11 0.15
N THR A 80 5.77 -0.75 0.92
CA THR A 80 7.15 -1.12 0.64
C THR A 80 7.18 -2.56 0.17
N LEU A 81 7.71 -2.79 -1.04
CA LEU A 81 7.84 -4.15 -1.57
C LEU A 81 8.83 -4.98 -0.75
N ALA A 82 8.51 -6.25 -0.58
CA ALA A 82 9.44 -7.19 0.04
C ALA A 82 10.68 -7.36 -0.84
N LYS A 83 11.84 -7.53 -0.20
CA LYS A 83 13.10 -7.72 -0.92
C LYS A 83 13.03 -8.89 -1.90
N ALA A 84 12.45 -10.00 -1.48
CA ALA A 84 12.30 -11.18 -2.33
C ALA A 84 11.53 -10.85 -3.61
N LEU A 85 10.48 -10.03 -3.51
CA LEU A 85 9.69 -9.63 -4.67
C LEU A 85 10.45 -8.67 -5.57
N LYS A 86 11.21 -7.74 -5.00
CA LYS A 86 12.06 -6.83 -5.77
C LYS A 86 13.12 -7.58 -6.57
N ASP A 87 13.71 -8.61 -5.96
CA ASP A 87 14.78 -9.39 -6.57
C ASP A 87 14.28 -10.22 -7.76
N LEU A 88 12.99 -10.58 -7.77
CA LEU A 88 12.39 -11.33 -8.87
C LEU A 88 12.27 -10.52 -10.17
N VAL A 89 12.19 -9.21 -10.08
CA VAL A 89 11.91 -8.32 -11.23
C VAL A 89 13.09 -7.43 -11.59
N LYS A 90 14.28 -7.84 -11.24
CA LYS A 90 15.49 -7.12 -11.62
C LYS A 90 15.67 -7.08 -13.12
#